data_6b09ed260083ebc4ecf91e465c3b29f3
#
_entry.id   6b09ed260083ebc4ecf91e465c3b29f3
#
_cell.length_a   1.000
_cell.length_b   1.000
_cell.length_c   1.000
_cell.angle_alpha   90.00
_cell.angle_beta   90.00
_cell.angle_gamma   90.00
#
_symmetry.space_group_name_H-M   'P 1'
#
loop_
_entity.id
_entity.type
_entity.pdbx_description
1 polymer ?
#
loop_
_entity_poly.entity_id
_entity_poly.type
_entity_poly.pdbx_seq_one_letter_code
_entity_poly.pdbx_strand_id
1 'polypeptide(L)'
;KITSMNFRLYSLFLLSLIALFSISCNNSRRIVTHANPDKKPTNIILMIGDGMSTPQITASMISNEKRTSFERFPYSGLVKTHSKSNKITDSAAGGTAIATGHKTNNGMIGMNADSIAVPSILELLSDKGKKTGILVTCRVNHATPAAFISKNINRNNYYEIANDIANTEKLDLLMGGGRKYFIDRNDGKNLIDTMISKGWTYYDTI
;
A
#
# COMPACT_ATOMS: atom_id res chain seq x y z
N LYS A 1 45.18 -57.33 -17.56
CA LYS A 1 45.79 -55.97 -17.52
C LYS A 1 44.89 -54.84 -18.06
N ILE A 2 43.74 -55.17 -18.64
CA ILE A 2 42.77 -54.15 -19.22
C ILE A 2 41.77 -53.64 -18.20
N THR A 3 41.50 -54.37 -17.10
CA THR A 3 40.47 -54.05 -16.10
C THR A 3 40.83 -52.92 -15.11
N SER A 4 42.14 -52.71 -14.83
CA SER A 4 42.57 -51.67 -13.87
C SER A 4 42.62 -50.25 -14.45
N MET A 5 42.74 -50.15 -15.76
CA MET A 5 42.78 -48.84 -16.45
C MET A 5 41.40 -48.20 -16.56
N ASN A 6 40.37 -49.04 -16.74
CA ASN A 6 39.00 -48.56 -16.82
C ASN A 6 38.46 -48.01 -15.49
N PHE A 7 38.86 -48.60 -14.36
CA PHE A 7 38.41 -48.14 -13.04
C PHE A 7 38.94 -46.75 -12.70
N ARG A 8 40.14 -46.40 -13.05
CA ARG A 8 40.73 -45.04 -12.85
C ARG A 8 40.02 -44.01 -13.75
N LEU A 9 39.65 -44.38 -14.97
CA LEU A 9 38.92 -43.48 -15.88
C LEU A 9 37.52 -43.19 -15.36
N TYR A 10 36.80 -44.21 -14.88
CA TYR A 10 35.46 -44.06 -14.29
C TYR A 10 35.50 -43.21 -13.01
N SER A 11 36.53 -43.39 -12.15
CA SER A 11 36.63 -42.58 -10.92
C SER A 11 36.95 -41.12 -11.22
N LEU A 12 37.73 -40.81 -12.23
CA LEU A 12 37.99 -39.42 -12.67
C LEU A 12 36.74 -38.78 -13.31
N PHE A 13 35.99 -39.58 -14.06
CA PHE A 13 34.73 -39.09 -14.64
C PHE A 13 33.66 -38.82 -13.56
N LEU A 14 33.56 -39.67 -12.55
CA LEU A 14 32.68 -39.50 -11.41
C LEU A 14 33.08 -38.28 -10.56
N LEU A 15 34.38 -38.07 -10.32
CA LEU A 15 34.88 -36.89 -9.62
C LEU A 15 34.65 -35.59 -10.39
N SER A 16 34.79 -35.61 -11.72
CA SER A 16 34.47 -34.43 -12.54
C SER A 16 32.97 -34.12 -12.55
N LEU A 17 32.10 -35.14 -12.54
CA LEU A 17 30.66 -34.97 -12.47
C LEU A 17 30.26 -34.37 -11.11
N ILE A 18 30.82 -34.83 -10.00
CA ILE A 18 30.59 -34.30 -8.65
C ILE A 18 31.06 -32.85 -8.55
N ALA A 19 32.22 -32.51 -9.14
CA ALA A 19 32.74 -31.15 -9.18
C ALA A 19 31.81 -30.20 -9.99
N LEU A 20 31.23 -30.66 -11.10
CA LEU A 20 30.27 -29.91 -11.90
C LEU A 20 28.96 -29.66 -11.14
N PHE A 21 28.47 -30.63 -10.38
CA PHE A 21 27.32 -30.47 -9.53
C PHE A 21 27.53 -29.50 -8.37
N SER A 22 28.76 -29.45 -7.83
CA SER A 22 29.14 -28.54 -6.74
C SER A 22 29.17 -27.06 -7.20
N ILE A 23 29.41 -26.78 -8.47
CA ILE A 23 29.47 -25.43 -9.04
C ILE A 23 28.05 -24.90 -9.33
N SER A 24 27.07 -25.79 -9.55
CA SER A 24 25.67 -25.42 -9.87
C SER A 24 24.90 -24.83 -8.69
N CYS A 25 25.37 -24.95 -7.47
CA CYS A 25 24.71 -24.40 -6.26
C CYS A 25 25.22 -23.02 -5.83
N ASN A 26 25.93 -22.31 -6.69
CA ASN A 26 26.23 -20.91 -6.43
C ASN A 26 24.98 -20.03 -6.71
N ASN A 27 23.93 -20.31 -5.97
CA ASN A 27 22.79 -19.43 -5.88
C ASN A 27 23.30 -18.12 -5.28
N SER A 28 23.44 -17.11 -6.11
CA SER A 28 23.78 -15.75 -5.67
C SER A 28 22.81 -15.37 -4.56
N ARG A 29 23.18 -15.62 -3.31
CA ARG A 29 22.50 -15.03 -2.16
C ARG A 29 22.60 -13.53 -2.41
N ARG A 30 21.52 -12.94 -2.92
CA ARG A 30 21.37 -11.49 -2.86
C ARG A 30 21.59 -11.15 -1.39
N ILE A 31 22.68 -10.47 -1.11
CA ILE A 31 22.89 -9.87 0.21
C ILE A 31 21.72 -8.89 0.35
N VAL A 32 20.68 -9.33 1.06
CA VAL A 32 19.69 -8.40 1.57
C VAL A 32 20.50 -7.60 2.60
N THR A 33 20.92 -6.41 2.20
CA THR A 33 21.49 -5.47 3.16
C THR A 33 20.36 -5.21 4.14
N HIS A 34 20.41 -5.86 5.31
CA HIS A 34 19.52 -5.55 6.40
C HIS A 34 19.64 -4.05 6.64
N ALA A 35 18.54 -3.33 6.54
CA ALA A 35 18.51 -1.93 6.91
C ALA A 35 19.10 -1.85 8.32
N ASN A 36 20.06 -0.94 8.54
CA ASN A 36 20.65 -0.75 9.86
C ASN A 36 19.48 -0.51 10.83
N PRO A 37 19.28 -1.38 11.84
CA PRO A 37 18.14 -1.28 12.76
C PRO A 37 18.11 0.06 13.53
N ASP A 38 19.27 0.71 13.65
CA ASP A 38 19.41 2.01 14.31
C ASP A 38 19.06 3.21 13.41
N LYS A 39 18.90 2.98 12.10
CA LYS A 39 18.58 4.04 11.15
C LYS A 39 17.07 4.16 10.98
N LYS A 40 16.48 5.16 11.58
CA LYS A 40 15.04 5.47 11.40
C LYS A 40 14.74 5.75 9.93
N PRO A 41 13.62 5.24 9.37
CA PRO A 41 13.23 5.55 8.00
C PRO A 41 12.98 7.05 7.84
N THR A 42 13.52 7.63 6.77
CA THR A 42 13.36 9.05 6.45
C THR A 42 12.03 9.29 5.73
N ASN A 43 11.66 8.37 4.83
CA ASN A 43 10.45 8.43 4.04
C ASN A 43 9.69 7.11 4.15
N ILE A 44 8.37 7.17 4.09
CA ILE A 44 7.47 6.00 4.12
C ILE A 44 6.55 6.07 2.90
N ILE A 45 6.52 5.00 2.12
CA ILE A 45 5.55 4.81 1.03
C ILE A 45 4.66 3.62 1.42
N LEU A 46 3.38 3.88 1.64
CA LEU A 46 2.38 2.86 1.90
C LEU A 46 1.59 2.60 0.63
N MET A 47 1.67 1.39 0.09
CA MET A 47 0.92 0.97 -1.09
C MET A 47 -0.20 0.02 -0.68
N ILE A 48 -1.44 0.37 -1.04
CA ILE A 48 -2.63 -0.41 -0.71
C ILE A 48 -3.26 -0.94 -1.99
N GLY A 49 -3.30 -2.25 -2.15
CA GLY A 49 -4.09 -2.92 -3.19
C GLY A 49 -5.48 -3.21 -2.64
N ASP A 50 -6.47 -2.36 -2.95
CA ASP A 50 -7.84 -2.51 -2.47
C ASP A 50 -8.49 -3.76 -3.08
N GLY A 51 -8.99 -4.65 -2.22
CA GLY A 51 -9.52 -5.96 -2.60
C GLY A 51 -8.47 -6.96 -3.09
N MET A 52 -7.18 -6.60 -3.10
CA MET A 52 -6.09 -7.48 -3.51
C MET A 52 -5.69 -8.42 -2.36
N SER A 53 -5.74 -9.71 -2.62
CA SER A 53 -5.35 -10.74 -1.66
C SER A 53 -4.40 -11.76 -2.31
N THR A 54 -4.04 -12.80 -1.59
CA THR A 54 -3.13 -13.85 -2.08
C THR A 54 -3.53 -14.43 -3.44
N PRO A 55 -4.83 -14.70 -3.76
CA PRO A 55 -5.20 -15.20 -5.09
C PRO A 55 -4.85 -14.24 -6.24
N GLN A 56 -5.05 -12.93 -6.08
CA GLN A 56 -4.70 -11.94 -7.10
C GLN A 56 -3.18 -11.85 -7.31
N ILE A 57 -2.42 -11.90 -6.22
CA ILE A 57 -0.95 -11.94 -6.27
C ILE A 57 -0.47 -13.21 -6.96
N THR A 58 -1.03 -14.38 -6.61
CA THR A 58 -0.70 -15.67 -7.24
C THR A 58 -1.04 -15.66 -8.72
N ALA A 59 -2.23 -15.17 -9.11
CA ALA A 59 -2.61 -15.04 -10.50
C ALA A 59 -1.63 -14.16 -11.29
N SER A 60 -1.21 -13.05 -10.70
CA SER A 60 -0.18 -12.18 -11.30
C SER A 60 1.16 -12.90 -11.47
N MET A 61 1.59 -13.70 -10.50
CA MET A 61 2.83 -14.48 -10.60
C MET A 61 2.76 -15.55 -11.67
N ILE A 62 1.60 -16.20 -11.84
CA ILE A 62 1.41 -17.25 -12.86
C ILE A 62 1.32 -16.65 -14.27
N SER A 63 0.65 -15.51 -14.42
CA SER A 63 0.40 -14.89 -15.74
C SER A 63 1.59 -14.11 -16.29
N ASN A 64 2.57 -13.77 -15.46
CA ASN A 64 3.75 -13.05 -15.90
C ASN A 64 4.87 -14.00 -16.29
N GLU A 65 5.45 -13.78 -17.47
CA GLU A 65 6.65 -14.51 -17.93
C GLU A 65 7.89 -14.20 -17.11
N LYS A 66 7.91 -13.05 -16.45
CA LYS A 66 9.02 -12.56 -15.62
C LYS A 66 8.61 -12.50 -14.16
N ARG A 67 9.60 -12.61 -13.29
CA ARG A 67 9.41 -12.46 -11.85
C ARG A 67 8.71 -11.14 -11.51
N THR A 68 7.64 -11.22 -10.72
CA THR A 68 6.85 -10.05 -10.30
C THR A 68 7.58 -9.22 -9.24
N SER A 69 7.19 -7.95 -9.10
CA SER A 69 7.76 -7.09 -8.05
C SER A 69 7.41 -7.54 -6.64
N PHE A 70 6.30 -8.28 -6.44
CA PHE A 70 5.91 -8.84 -5.15
C PHE A 70 6.96 -9.81 -4.59
N GLU A 71 7.64 -10.57 -5.46
CA GLU A 71 8.68 -11.52 -5.06
C GLU A 71 10.00 -10.86 -4.63
N ARG A 72 10.07 -9.53 -4.73
CA ARG A 72 11.23 -8.73 -4.31
C ARG A 72 11.15 -8.29 -2.86
N PHE A 73 9.97 -8.34 -2.23
CA PHE A 73 9.81 -7.96 -0.84
C PHE A 73 10.51 -8.98 0.07
N PRO A 74 11.41 -8.54 0.95
CA PRO A 74 12.16 -9.44 1.83
C PRO A 74 11.32 -9.96 3.01
N TYR A 75 10.23 -9.29 3.32
CA TYR A 75 9.35 -9.63 4.42
C TYR A 75 7.91 -9.75 3.95
N SER A 76 7.18 -10.69 4.50
CA SER A 76 5.74 -10.87 4.29
C SER A 76 5.06 -11.23 5.61
N GLY A 77 3.77 -10.95 5.70
CA GLY A 77 2.98 -11.26 6.88
C GLY A 77 1.51 -11.43 6.54
N LEU A 78 0.76 -11.95 7.49
CA LEU A 78 -0.69 -12.12 7.40
C LEU A 78 -1.38 -11.24 8.43
N VAL A 79 -2.52 -10.68 8.05
CA VAL A 79 -3.34 -9.83 8.91
C VAL A 79 -4.80 -10.29 8.91
N LYS A 80 -5.48 -10.14 10.05
CA LYS A 80 -6.92 -10.39 10.17
C LYS A 80 -7.67 -9.14 9.73
N THR A 81 -8.35 -9.22 8.59
CA THR A 81 -8.97 -8.07 7.92
C THR A 81 -10.40 -7.77 8.38
N HIS A 82 -11.05 -8.64 9.19
CA HIS A 82 -12.42 -8.42 9.65
C HIS A 82 -12.61 -7.04 10.30
N SER A 83 -13.74 -6.38 10.05
CA SER A 83 -14.12 -5.13 10.70
C SER A 83 -14.66 -5.38 12.12
N LYS A 84 -15.05 -4.33 12.82
CA LYS A 84 -15.69 -4.48 14.13
C LYS A 84 -17.09 -5.09 14.03
N SER A 85 -17.84 -4.71 12.99
CA SER A 85 -19.23 -5.13 12.78
C SER A 85 -19.40 -6.41 11.95
N ASN A 86 -18.38 -6.81 11.13
CA ASN A 86 -18.54 -7.88 10.15
C ASN A 86 -17.28 -8.73 10.00
N LYS A 87 -17.48 -10.03 9.69
CA LYS A 87 -16.37 -10.94 9.33
C LYS A 87 -15.67 -10.51 8.03
N ILE A 88 -16.40 -9.87 7.11
CA ILE A 88 -15.88 -9.33 5.86
C ILE A 88 -15.85 -7.81 6.00
N THR A 89 -14.66 -7.22 5.93
CA THR A 89 -14.47 -5.77 5.95
C THR A 89 -14.90 -5.15 4.61
N ASP A 90 -15.33 -3.89 4.66
CA ASP A 90 -15.34 -3.04 3.47
C ASP A 90 -14.07 -2.15 3.43
N SER A 91 -13.89 -1.39 2.36
CA SER A 91 -12.73 -0.50 2.20
C SER A 91 -12.69 0.63 3.23
N ALA A 92 -13.86 1.05 3.77
CA ALA A 92 -13.93 2.11 4.78
C ALA A 92 -13.33 1.62 6.10
N ALA A 93 -13.82 0.49 6.61
CA ALA A 93 -13.30 -0.08 7.85
C ALA A 93 -11.86 -0.60 7.70
N GLY A 94 -11.54 -1.23 6.56
CA GLY A 94 -10.18 -1.70 6.26
C GLY A 94 -9.18 -0.55 6.14
N GLY A 95 -9.53 0.49 5.38
CA GLY A 95 -8.72 1.70 5.23
C GLY A 95 -8.53 2.42 6.56
N THR A 96 -9.58 2.56 7.36
CA THR A 96 -9.51 3.15 8.70
C THR A 96 -8.58 2.36 9.62
N ALA A 97 -8.67 1.03 9.61
CA ALA A 97 -7.79 0.21 10.44
C ALA A 97 -6.31 0.37 10.04
N ILE A 98 -6.01 0.46 8.73
CA ILE A 98 -4.65 0.72 8.23
C ILE A 98 -4.19 2.14 8.60
N ALA A 99 -5.06 3.14 8.41
CA ALA A 99 -4.71 4.54 8.64
C ALA A 99 -4.52 4.90 10.12
N THR A 100 -5.30 4.29 11.02
CA THR A 100 -5.41 4.73 12.43
C THR A 100 -4.97 3.67 13.45
N GLY A 101 -4.84 2.40 13.04
CA GLY A 101 -4.63 1.29 13.97
C GLY A 101 -5.90 0.86 14.72
N HIS A 102 -7.07 1.45 14.43
CA HIS A 102 -8.33 1.15 15.10
C HIS A 102 -9.30 0.43 14.18
N LYS A 103 -9.89 -0.68 14.66
CA LYS A 103 -11.01 -1.31 13.95
C LYS A 103 -12.28 -0.49 14.14
N THR A 104 -13.04 -0.37 13.05
CA THR A 104 -14.34 0.32 13.03
C THR A 104 -15.41 -0.54 12.37
N ASN A 105 -16.64 -0.03 12.32
CA ASN A 105 -17.75 -0.66 11.63
C ASN A 105 -17.65 -0.42 10.11
N ASN A 106 -18.18 -1.35 9.32
CA ASN A 106 -18.25 -1.16 7.87
C ASN A 106 -18.95 0.16 7.54
N GLY A 107 -18.45 0.87 6.55
CA GLY A 107 -18.96 2.18 6.13
C GLY A 107 -18.32 3.38 6.83
N MET A 108 -17.69 3.21 7.99
CA MET A 108 -17.12 4.32 8.77
C MET A 108 -15.69 4.65 8.34
N ILE A 109 -15.38 5.93 8.30
CA ILE A 109 -14.10 6.50 7.83
C ILE A 109 -13.44 7.31 8.95
N GLY A 110 -12.17 7.00 9.28
CA GLY A 110 -11.34 7.76 10.22
C GLY A 110 -11.90 7.87 11.64
N MET A 111 -12.80 6.98 12.02
CA MET A 111 -13.45 6.93 13.33
C MET A 111 -13.32 5.52 13.94
N ASN A 112 -13.33 5.41 15.25
CA ASN A 112 -13.45 4.11 15.92
C ASN A 112 -14.89 3.58 15.86
N ALA A 113 -15.15 2.39 16.41
CA ALA A 113 -16.47 1.77 16.36
C ALA A 113 -17.55 2.53 17.18
N ASP A 114 -17.13 3.40 18.09
CA ASP A 114 -18.00 4.25 18.92
C ASP A 114 -18.27 5.62 18.27
N SER A 115 -17.96 5.75 16.97
CA SER A 115 -18.11 7.00 16.19
C SER A 115 -17.25 8.17 16.71
N ILE A 116 -16.14 7.87 17.37
CA ILE A 116 -15.19 8.88 17.82
C ILE A 116 -14.09 9.00 16.76
N ALA A 117 -13.82 10.23 16.32
CA ALA A 117 -12.73 10.53 15.40
C ALA A 117 -11.37 10.11 15.96
N VAL A 118 -10.55 9.45 15.14
CA VAL A 118 -9.21 9.01 15.52
C VAL A 118 -8.19 9.54 14.53
N PRO A 119 -7.02 10.02 14.98
CA PRO A 119 -6.00 10.54 14.09
C PRO A 119 -5.41 9.41 13.24
N SER A 120 -5.16 9.69 11.98
CA SER A 120 -4.45 8.80 11.07
C SER A 120 -2.94 8.95 11.19
N ILE A 121 -2.20 7.96 10.70
CA ILE A 121 -0.73 8.05 10.60
C ILE A 121 -0.29 9.25 9.74
N LEU A 122 -1.06 9.60 8.70
CA LEU A 122 -0.79 10.75 7.85
C LEU A 122 -0.91 12.05 8.65
N GLU A 123 -1.99 12.23 9.40
CA GLU A 123 -2.20 13.40 10.25
C GLU A 123 -1.09 13.51 11.32
N LEU A 124 -0.77 12.40 12.00
CA LEU A 124 0.29 12.36 13.01
C LEU A 124 1.69 12.71 12.45
N LEU A 125 1.97 12.31 11.20
CA LEU A 125 3.24 12.64 10.55
C LEU A 125 3.27 14.09 10.09
N SER A 126 2.15 14.63 9.59
CA SER A 126 2.00 16.05 9.26
C SER A 126 2.23 16.92 10.49
N ASP A 127 1.67 16.56 11.65
CA ASP A 127 1.89 17.27 12.93
C ASP A 127 3.36 17.27 13.38
N LYS A 128 4.14 16.32 12.89
CA LYS A 128 5.60 16.25 13.09
C LYS A 128 6.41 16.97 12.00
N GLY A 129 5.76 17.78 11.17
CA GLY A 129 6.38 18.54 10.09
C GLY A 129 6.82 17.69 8.88
N LYS A 130 6.29 16.46 8.72
CA LYS A 130 6.55 15.66 7.54
C LYS A 130 5.63 16.08 6.39
N LYS A 131 6.16 16.08 5.17
CA LYS A 131 5.34 16.22 3.97
C LYS A 131 4.52 14.96 3.74
N THR A 132 3.25 15.14 3.37
CA THR A 132 2.29 14.05 3.22
C THR A 132 1.62 14.10 1.86
N GLY A 133 1.25 12.93 1.33
CA GLY A 133 0.62 12.85 0.02
C GLY A 133 -0.28 11.63 -0.12
N ILE A 134 -1.33 11.79 -0.92
CA ILE A 134 -2.26 10.74 -1.32
C ILE A 134 -2.32 10.68 -2.84
N LEU A 135 -2.01 9.50 -3.41
CA LEU A 135 -2.12 9.21 -4.83
C LEU A 135 -3.01 7.98 -5.00
N VAL A 136 -4.04 8.08 -5.83
CA VAL A 136 -4.98 6.99 -6.04
C VAL A 136 -5.42 6.87 -7.49
N THR A 137 -5.76 5.66 -7.91
CA THR A 137 -6.34 5.38 -9.24
C THR A 137 -7.87 5.52 -9.26
N CYS A 138 -8.48 5.77 -8.10
CA CYS A 138 -9.91 6.01 -7.94
C CYS A 138 -10.19 7.50 -7.63
N ARG A 139 -11.39 7.78 -7.09
CA ARG A 139 -11.71 9.12 -6.56
C ARG A 139 -10.95 9.37 -5.25
N VAL A 140 -10.43 10.59 -5.08
CA VAL A 140 -9.75 10.99 -3.84
C VAL A 140 -10.65 10.96 -2.60
N ASN A 141 -11.96 11.12 -2.78
CA ASN A 141 -12.98 10.99 -1.74
C ASN A 141 -13.59 9.57 -1.65
N HIS A 142 -12.96 8.55 -2.27
CA HIS A 142 -13.30 7.15 -2.02
C HIS A 142 -12.86 6.75 -0.62
N ALA A 143 -13.48 5.71 -0.06
CA ALA A 143 -13.30 5.31 1.33
C ALA A 143 -11.84 5.07 1.73
N THR A 144 -11.04 4.41 0.88
CA THR A 144 -9.66 4.06 1.20
C THR A 144 -8.76 5.29 1.38
N PRO A 145 -8.66 6.23 0.43
CA PRO A 145 -7.90 7.47 0.66
C PRO A 145 -8.53 8.36 1.73
N ALA A 146 -9.85 8.47 1.78
CA ALA A 146 -10.57 9.29 2.74
C ALA A 146 -10.28 8.89 4.19
N ALA A 147 -10.04 7.61 4.46
CA ALA A 147 -9.70 7.10 5.80
C ALA A 147 -8.44 7.73 6.43
N PHE A 148 -7.58 8.32 5.61
CA PHE A 148 -6.36 9.01 6.07
C PHE A 148 -6.58 10.48 6.40
N ILE A 149 -7.71 11.08 5.97
CA ILE A 149 -7.94 12.53 6.07
C ILE A 149 -9.31 12.87 6.68
N SER A 150 -10.37 12.18 6.26
CA SER A 150 -11.75 12.50 6.65
C SER A 150 -12.22 11.71 7.86
N LYS A 151 -13.23 12.24 8.54
CA LYS A 151 -13.91 11.62 9.68
C LYS A 151 -15.39 11.57 9.40
N ASN A 152 -15.89 10.41 8.94
CA ASN A 152 -17.30 10.29 8.54
C ASN A 152 -17.88 8.94 8.91
N ILE A 153 -19.11 8.92 9.41
CA ILE A 153 -19.81 7.69 9.77
C ILE A 153 -20.27 6.88 8.55
N ASN A 154 -20.32 7.54 7.38
CA ASN A 154 -20.81 6.91 6.15
C ASN A 154 -19.91 7.25 4.96
N ARG A 155 -19.28 6.24 4.38
CA ARG A 155 -18.44 6.35 3.19
C ARG A 155 -19.12 6.91 1.95
N ASN A 156 -20.45 6.94 1.92
CA ASN A 156 -21.23 7.45 0.80
C ASN A 156 -21.51 8.97 0.90
N ASN A 157 -21.13 9.60 1.99
CA ASN A 157 -21.21 11.05 2.16
C ASN A 157 -20.11 11.77 1.34
N TYR A 158 -20.08 11.52 0.03
CA TYR A 158 -19.01 11.94 -0.86
C TYR A 158 -18.73 13.44 -0.87
N TYR A 159 -19.77 14.25 -0.74
CA TYR A 159 -19.66 15.72 -0.74
C TYR A 159 -19.09 16.26 0.57
N GLU A 160 -19.43 15.63 1.70
CA GLU A 160 -18.88 15.97 3.01
C GLU A 160 -17.40 15.55 3.08
N ILE A 161 -17.07 14.34 2.63
CA ILE A 161 -15.69 13.84 2.54
C ILE A 161 -14.84 14.74 1.65
N ALA A 162 -15.36 15.20 0.50
CA ALA A 162 -14.67 16.15 -0.36
C ALA A 162 -14.44 17.50 0.35
N ASN A 163 -15.39 17.94 1.16
CA ASN A 163 -15.24 19.14 1.97
C ASN A 163 -14.14 18.98 3.04
N ASP A 164 -14.08 17.85 3.72
CA ASP A 164 -13.01 17.55 4.69
C ASP A 164 -11.64 17.60 4.01
N ILE A 165 -11.50 16.96 2.84
CA ILE A 165 -10.27 16.95 2.04
C ILE A 165 -9.85 18.38 1.65
N ALA A 166 -10.80 19.21 1.17
CA ALA A 166 -10.51 20.58 0.74
C ALA A 166 -10.14 21.52 1.91
N ASN A 167 -10.52 21.15 3.12
CA ASN A 167 -10.28 21.96 4.30
C ASN A 167 -9.14 21.47 5.20
N THR A 168 -8.56 20.32 4.93
CA THR A 168 -7.42 19.83 5.71
C THR A 168 -6.15 20.63 5.44
N GLU A 169 -5.38 20.88 6.50
CA GLU A 169 -4.01 21.41 6.43
C GLU A 169 -2.95 20.30 6.56
N LYS A 170 -3.40 19.03 6.59
CA LYS A 170 -2.52 17.88 6.84
C LYS A 170 -1.99 17.23 5.57
N LEU A 171 -2.25 17.81 4.40
CA LEU A 171 -1.95 17.21 3.11
C LEU A 171 -1.20 18.19 2.22
N ASP A 172 -0.10 17.74 1.61
CA ASP A 172 0.73 18.54 0.70
C ASP A 172 0.56 18.12 -0.77
N LEU A 173 0.13 16.88 -1.03
CA LEU A 173 -0.08 16.36 -2.38
C LEU A 173 -1.35 15.52 -2.43
N LEU A 174 -2.19 15.75 -3.43
CA LEU A 174 -3.39 14.98 -3.71
C LEU A 174 -3.52 14.70 -5.20
N MET A 175 -3.53 13.42 -5.60
CA MET A 175 -3.69 13.03 -6.99
C MET A 175 -4.72 11.91 -7.11
N GLY A 176 -5.69 12.07 -8.01
CA GLY A 176 -6.74 11.09 -8.28
C GLY A 176 -7.98 11.70 -8.91
N GLY A 177 -8.99 10.88 -9.15
CA GLY A 177 -10.26 11.33 -9.72
C GLY A 177 -11.19 11.98 -8.70
N GLY A 178 -12.43 12.27 -9.13
CA GLY A 178 -13.49 12.73 -8.22
C GLY A 178 -13.85 14.22 -8.33
N ARG A 179 -13.29 14.94 -9.32
CA ARG A 179 -13.51 16.39 -9.56
C ARG A 179 -14.94 16.85 -9.33
N LYS A 180 -15.94 16.08 -9.79
CA LYS A 180 -17.35 16.45 -9.67
C LYS A 180 -17.80 16.73 -8.22
N TYR A 181 -17.24 16.05 -7.22
CA TYR A 181 -17.61 16.27 -5.82
C TYR A 181 -17.03 17.55 -5.23
N PHE A 182 -16.10 18.16 -5.94
CA PHE A 182 -15.48 19.43 -5.58
C PHE A 182 -16.13 20.63 -6.26
N ILE A 183 -16.69 20.45 -7.48
CA ILE A 183 -17.26 21.56 -8.27
C ILE A 183 -18.75 21.43 -8.57
N ASP A 184 -19.27 20.21 -8.82
CA ASP A 184 -20.70 19.98 -9.15
C ASP A 184 -21.46 19.72 -7.85
N ARG A 185 -21.57 20.75 -7.03
CA ARG A 185 -22.12 20.67 -5.68
C ARG A 185 -23.46 21.40 -5.59
N ASN A 186 -24.42 20.78 -4.91
CA ASN A 186 -25.76 21.39 -4.68
C ASN A 186 -25.70 22.60 -3.72
N ASP A 187 -24.59 22.75 -2.96
CA ASP A 187 -24.36 23.88 -2.05
C ASP A 187 -23.73 25.09 -2.76
N GLY A 188 -23.51 25.03 -4.07
CA GLY A 188 -22.94 26.08 -4.89
C GLY A 188 -21.45 26.37 -4.65
N LYS A 189 -20.79 25.60 -3.80
CA LYS A 189 -19.36 25.81 -3.49
C LYS A 189 -18.48 25.20 -4.57
N ASN A 190 -17.40 25.90 -4.92
CA ASN A 190 -16.28 25.35 -5.65
C ASN A 190 -15.12 25.08 -4.67
N LEU A 191 -14.93 23.82 -4.30
CA LEU A 191 -13.86 23.45 -3.35
C LEU A 191 -12.46 23.52 -3.98
N ILE A 192 -12.36 23.45 -5.32
CA ILE A 192 -11.05 23.65 -6.00
C ILE A 192 -10.60 25.10 -5.81
N ASP A 193 -11.49 26.08 -6.01
CA ASP A 193 -11.16 27.49 -5.76
C ASP A 193 -10.82 27.73 -4.27
N THR A 194 -11.52 27.03 -3.36
CA THR A 194 -11.19 27.06 -1.94
C THR A 194 -9.77 26.54 -1.67
N MET A 195 -9.38 25.45 -2.31
CA MET A 195 -8.01 24.91 -2.18
C MET A 195 -6.98 25.86 -2.77
N ILE A 196 -7.24 26.43 -3.95
CA ILE A 196 -6.35 27.40 -4.61
C ILE A 196 -6.14 28.63 -3.70
N SER A 197 -7.20 29.15 -3.08
CA SER A 197 -7.10 30.28 -2.14
C SER A 197 -6.25 29.98 -0.90
N LYS A 198 -6.09 28.70 -0.57
CA LYS A 198 -5.21 28.18 0.50
C LYS A 198 -3.78 27.85 0.03
N GLY A 199 -3.43 28.20 -1.22
CA GLY A 199 -2.09 28.01 -1.77
C GLY A 199 -1.87 26.70 -2.53
N TRP A 200 -2.92 25.93 -2.82
CA TRP A 200 -2.80 24.76 -3.68
C TRP A 200 -2.65 25.16 -5.16
N THR A 201 -1.87 24.39 -5.88
CA THR A 201 -1.85 24.44 -7.35
C THR A 201 -2.70 23.31 -7.90
N TYR A 202 -3.65 23.65 -8.78
CA TYR A 202 -4.55 22.68 -9.38
C TYR A 202 -4.18 22.40 -10.84
N TYR A 203 -4.17 21.12 -11.20
CA TYR A 203 -4.02 20.63 -12.56
C TYR A 203 -5.20 19.71 -12.90
N ASP A 204 -5.86 19.95 -14.02
CA ASP A 204 -7.02 19.18 -14.47
C ASP A 204 -6.60 17.91 -15.24
N THR A 205 -5.44 17.97 -15.89
CA THR A 205 -4.81 16.87 -16.65
C THR A 205 -3.32 16.80 -16.34
N ILE A 206 -2.80 15.58 -16.34
CA ILE A 206 -1.37 15.30 -16.17
C ILE A 206 -0.77 14.97 -17.54
#